data_f0e83ee89f48f075f4392a1b1d04d99e
#
_entry.id   f0e83ee89f48f075f4392a1b1d04d99e
#
_cell.length_a   1.000
_cell.length_b   1.000
_cell.length_c   1.000
_cell.angle_alpha   90.00
_cell.angle_beta   90.00
_cell.angle_gamma   90.00
#
_symmetry.space_group_name_H-M   'P 1'
#
loop_
_entity.id
_entity.type
_entity.pdbx_description
1 polymer ?
#
loop_
_entity_poly.entity_id
_entity_poly.type
_entity_poly.pdbx_seq_one_letter_code
_entity_poly.pdbx_strand_id
1 'polypeptide(L)'
;MTRVIDLHVHAFPDKVAGGALANLEKLTGYAPMFDGTLAGLRGTMDLTGVERSVVQPVATRAESVAGINDWAARNQDERVRCFGAMHPDHPDPAAEIARLADLGLRGVKLHPEFQRFRPDEDRMAPVYEALVRHGLALFFHAGADIAIDTVSSSPAVFARVLDAYPDLRVALAHMGGWQQWDEVLEVLAGRDVLLETSFTLGFIGADRFVELVRAHGAERVAFGSDGPFGDVVRELRTFGALDLDEDARAAIMWGNAERFLAG
;
A
#
# COMPACT_ATOMS: atom_id res chain seq x y z
N MET A 1 -24.18 -3.44 -7.40
CA MET A 1 -22.81 -4.00 -7.24
C MET A 1 -22.06 -3.11 -6.26
N THR A 2 -21.33 -3.68 -5.32
CA THR A 2 -20.49 -2.92 -4.39
C THR A 2 -19.37 -2.24 -5.17
N ARG A 3 -19.19 -0.92 -5.01
CA ARG A 3 -18.06 -0.22 -5.60
C ARG A 3 -16.76 -0.70 -4.97
N VAL A 4 -15.66 -0.74 -5.73
CA VAL A 4 -14.37 -1.23 -5.26
C VAL A 4 -13.27 -0.26 -5.62
N ILE A 5 -12.48 0.15 -4.61
CA ILE A 5 -11.16 0.74 -4.79
C ILE A 5 -10.13 -0.30 -4.36
N ASP A 6 -9.24 -0.68 -5.27
CA ASP A 6 -8.05 -1.46 -4.94
C ASP A 6 -6.91 -0.49 -4.58
N LEU A 7 -6.63 -0.36 -3.29
CA LEU A 7 -5.67 0.63 -2.78
C LEU A 7 -4.20 0.21 -2.98
N HIS A 8 -3.96 -1.05 -3.35
CA HIS A 8 -2.61 -1.60 -3.45
C HIS A 8 -2.43 -2.44 -4.72
N VAL A 9 -1.89 -1.81 -5.75
CA VAL A 9 -1.46 -2.51 -6.98
C VAL A 9 -0.09 -2.00 -7.43
N HIS A 10 0.61 -2.79 -8.23
CA HIS A 10 1.86 -2.41 -8.85
C HIS A 10 1.72 -2.40 -10.36
N ALA A 11 2.23 -1.33 -10.97
CA ALA A 11 2.37 -1.23 -12.42
C ALA A 11 3.66 -0.47 -12.76
N PHE A 12 4.21 -0.78 -13.91
CA PHE A 12 5.52 -0.31 -14.33
C PHE A 12 5.42 0.32 -15.73
N PRO A 13 6.36 1.19 -16.12
CA PRO A 13 6.52 1.58 -17.52
C PRO A 13 6.70 0.34 -18.41
N ASP A 14 6.03 0.29 -19.56
CA ASP A 14 6.02 -0.88 -20.48
C ASP A 14 7.41 -1.46 -20.76
N LYS A 15 8.41 -0.57 -20.90
CA LYS A 15 9.79 -0.97 -21.21
C LYS A 15 10.46 -1.78 -20.09
N VAL A 16 9.99 -1.66 -18.84
CA VAL A 16 10.60 -2.32 -17.68
C VAL A 16 9.69 -3.37 -17.04
N ALA A 17 8.39 -3.36 -17.35
CA ALA A 17 7.39 -4.23 -16.75
C ALA A 17 7.79 -5.71 -16.78
N GLY A 18 8.09 -6.25 -17.96
CA GLY A 18 8.47 -7.66 -18.09
C GLY A 18 9.72 -8.04 -17.30
N GLY A 19 10.74 -7.17 -17.27
CA GLY A 19 11.96 -7.42 -16.49
C GLY A 19 11.72 -7.32 -14.97
N ALA A 20 10.91 -6.38 -14.54
CA ALA A 20 10.54 -6.21 -13.13
C ALA A 20 9.76 -7.43 -12.62
N LEU A 21 8.75 -7.88 -13.38
CA LEU A 21 7.95 -9.05 -13.03
C LEU A 21 8.77 -10.33 -12.99
N ALA A 22 9.60 -10.60 -14.01
CA ALA A 22 10.44 -11.79 -14.04
C ALA A 22 11.42 -11.85 -12.85
N ASN A 23 11.96 -10.70 -12.42
CA ASN A 23 12.82 -10.63 -11.26
C ASN A 23 12.04 -10.91 -9.95
N LEU A 24 10.86 -10.32 -9.79
CA LEU A 24 10.04 -10.52 -8.59
C LEU A 24 9.48 -11.95 -8.54
N GLU A 25 9.00 -12.53 -9.66
CA GLU A 25 8.57 -13.93 -9.73
C GLU A 25 9.70 -14.88 -9.30
N LYS A 26 10.92 -14.62 -9.75
CA LYS A 26 12.10 -15.42 -9.33
C LYS A 26 12.37 -15.30 -7.84
N LEU A 27 12.16 -14.14 -7.23
CA LEU A 27 12.41 -13.89 -5.80
C LEU A 27 11.30 -14.46 -4.92
N THR A 28 10.05 -14.32 -5.34
CA THR A 28 8.87 -14.63 -4.52
C THR A 28 8.26 -16.00 -4.81
N GLY A 29 8.48 -16.54 -6.03
CA GLY A 29 7.81 -17.75 -6.52
C GLY A 29 6.34 -17.52 -6.96
N TYR A 30 5.84 -16.29 -6.92
CA TYR A 30 4.48 -15.94 -7.34
C TYR A 30 4.47 -15.47 -8.79
N ALA A 31 3.71 -16.19 -9.65
CA ALA A 31 3.47 -15.78 -11.02
C ALA A 31 2.53 -14.55 -11.05
N PRO A 32 2.86 -13.52 -11.86
CA PRO A 32 2.01 -12.33 -11.93
C PRO A 32 0.68 -12.61 -12.64
N MET A 33 -0.40 -11.99 -12.15
CA MET A 33 -1.75 -12.14 -12.69
C MET A 33 -1.99 -11.33 -13.97
N PHE A 34 -1.17 -10.31 -14.24
CA PHE A 34 -1.16 -9.54 -15.48
C PHE A 34 0.27 -9.08 -15.80
N ASP A 35 0.49 -8.50 -16.97
CA ASP A 35 1.82 -8.17 -17.52
C ASP A 35 2.55 -6.99 -16.84
N GLY A 36 2.00 -6.45 -15.75
CA GLY A 36 2.59 -5.35 -14.99
C GLY A 36 2.52 -3.98 -15.67
N THR A 37 1.85 -3.88 -16.83
CA THR A 37 1.61 -2.61 -17.49
C THR A 37 0.32 -1.94 -17.00
N LEU A 38 0.16 -0.64 -17.25
CA LEU A 38 -1.12 0.04 -17.00
C LEU A 38 -2.25 -0.50 -17.90
N ALA A 39 -1.93 -0.95 -19.09
CA ALA A 39 -2.90 -1.59 -19.98
C ALA A 39 -3.41 -2.93 -19.39
N GLY A 40 -2.49 -3.76 -18.89
CA GLY A 40 -2.83 -5.00 -18.20
C GLY A 40 -3.64 -4.76 -16.91
N LEU A 41 -3.25 -3.76 -16.09
CA LEU A 41 -4.02 -3.35 -14.92
C LEU A 41 -5.46 -2.96 -15.28
N ARG A 42 -5.65 -2.10 -16.29
CA ARG A 42 -6.99 -1.69 -16.75
C ARG A 42 -7.82 -2.86 -17.27
N GLY A 43 -7.20 -3.78 -17.99
CA GLY A 43 -7.86 -5.02 -18.43
C GLY A 43 -8.33 -5.86 -17.23
N THR A 44 -7.51 -5.97 -16.19
CA THR A 44 -7.88 -6.65 -14.93
C THR A 44 -9.02 -5.94 -14.21
N MET A 45 -9.00 -4.62 -14.13
CA MET A 45 -10.09 -3.81 -13.56
C MET A 45 -11.42 -4.04 -14.31
N ASP A 46 -11.37 -4.06 -15.65
CA ASP A 46 -12.56 -4.30 -16.48
C ASP A 46 -13.16 -5.70 -16.26
N LEU A 47 -12.30 -6.71 -16.09
CA LEU A 47 -12.72 -8.09 -15.83
C LEU A 47 -13.29 -8.30 -14.42
N THR A 48 -12.77 -7.58 -13.43
CA THR A 48 -13.12 -7.77 -12.01
C THR A 48 -14.17 -6.82 -11.50
N GLY A 49 -14.44 -5.73 -12.22
CA GLY A 49 -15.33 -4.66 -11.79
C GLY A 49 -14.70 -3.70 -10.75
N VAL A 50 -13.37 -3.75 -10.56
CA VAL A 50 -12.64 -2.76 -9.77
C VAL A 50 -12.78 -1.40 -10.45
N GLU A 51 -13.37 -0.44 -9.75
CA GLU A 51 -13.68 0.87 -10.31
C GLU A 51 -12.48 1.80 -10.32
N ARG A 52 -11.66 1.73 -9.26
CA ARG A 52 -10.41 2.50 -9.15
C ARG A 52 -9.31 1.64 -8.57
N SER A 53 -8.07 1.82 -9.07
CA SER A 53 -6.86 1.22 -8.51
C SER A 53 -5.83 2.28 -8.17
N VAL A 54 -5.04 2.03 -7.12
CA VAL A 54 -3.96 2.94 -6.69
C VAL A 54 -2.62 2.23 -6.85
N VAL A 55 -1.84 2.72 -7.81
CA VAL A 55 -0.49 2.20 -8.08
C VAL A 55 0.47 2.68 -7.00
N GLN A 56 1.18 1.72 -6.40
CA GLN A 56 2.13 1.92 -5.30
C GLN A 56 3.58 1.67 -5.81
N PRO A 57 4.24 2.67 -6.43
CA PRO A 57 5.58 2.48 -6.98
C PRO A 57 6.64 2.45 -5.88
N VAL A 58 7.65 1.59 -6.04
CA VAL A 58 8.77 1.47 -5.10
C VAL A 58 10.07 1.90 -5.79
N ALA A 59 10.75 2.91 -5.22
CA ALA A 59 12.09 3.30 -5.64
C ALA A 59 13.13 2.52 -4.81
N THR A 60 13.78 1.54 -5.42
CA THR A 60 14.85 0.76 -4.78
C THR A 60 16.21 1.47 -4.75
N ARG A 61 16.29 2.65 -5.37
CA ARG A 61 17.47 3.53 -5.41
C ARG A 61 17.03 4.98 -5.39
N ALA A 62 17.77 5.84 -4.68
CA ALA A 62 17.47 7.26 -4.54
C ALA A 62 17.40 8.00 -5.89
N GLU A 63 18.30 7.64 -6.84
CA GLU A 63 18.36 8.28 -8.16
C GLU A 63 17.14 7.99 -9.05
N SER A 64 16.39 6.94 -8.75
CA SER A 64 15.19 6.58 -9.51
C SER A 64 13.93 7.34 -9.11
N VAL A 65 13.93 7.99 -7.94
CA VAL A 65 12.76 8.63 -7.35
C VAL A 65 12.09 9.63 -8.30
N ALA A 66 12.83 10.62 -8.80
CA ALA A 66 12.26 11.66 -9.65
C ALA A 66 11.65 11.09 -10.95
N GLY A 67 12.33 10.13 -11.59
CA GLY A 67 11.82 9.49 -12.81
C GLY A 67 10.55 8.68 -12.60
N ILE A 68 10.47 7.98 -11.47
CA ILE A 68 9.27 7.22 -11.07
C ILE A 68 8.10 8.19 -10.81
N ASN A 69 8.34 9.28 -10.09
CA ASN A 69 7.33 10.27 -9.77
C ASN A 69 6.81 11.00 -11.01
N ASP A 70 7.69 11.32 -11.95
CA ASP A 70 7.30 11.89 -13.24
C ASP A 70 6.45 10.92 -14.06
N TRP A 71 6.77 9.63 -14.03
CA TRP A 71 5.97 8.62 -14.71
C TRP A 71 4.60 8.49 -14.02
N ALA A 72 4.55 8.40 -12.71
CA ALA A 72 3.33 8.30 -11.94
C ALA A 72 2.38 9.48 -12.23
N ALA A 73 2.89 10.71 -12.18
CA ALA A 73 2.11 11.92 -12.44
C ALA A 73 1.52 11.96 -13.85
N ARG A 74 2.30 11.54 -14.87
CA ARG A 74 1.84 11.55 -16.27
C ARG A 74 0.82 10.46 -16.60
N ASN A 75 0.73 9.40 -15.81
CA ASN A 75 -0.03 8.20 -16.14
C ASN A 75 -1.25 7.97 -15.24
N GLN A 76 -1.51 8.86 -14.27
CA GLN A 76 -2.72 8.79 -13.45
C GLN A 76 -3.94 9.45 -14.11
N ASP A 77 -5.11 8.94 -13.80
CA ASP A 77 -6.41 9.52 -14.18
C ASP A 77 -7.48 9.20 -13.11
N GLU A 78 -8.77 9.28 -13.47
CA GLU A 78 -9.86 9.03 -12.53
C GLU A 78 -9.94 7.56 -12.09
N ARG A 79 -9.60 6.61 -12.97
CA ARG A 79 -9.64 5.17 -12.68
C ARG A 79 -8.36 4.63 -12.06
N VAL A 80 -7.21 5.14 -12.49
CA VAL A 80 -5.90 4.73 -11.99
C VAL A 80 -5.24 5.94 -11.34
N ARG A 81 -5.15 5.91 -10.02
CA ARG A 81 -4.35 6.87 -9.25
C ARG A 81 -2.96 6.30 -9.02
N CYS A 82 -2.00 7.18 -8.87
CA CYS A 82 -0.65 6.78 -8.51
C CYS A 82 -0.21 7.49 -7.23
N PHE A 83 0.45 6.78 -6.34
CA PHE A 83 1.29 7.40 -5.34
C PHE A 83 2.65 7.74 -5.96
N GLY A 84 3.40 8.60 -5.32
CA GLY A 84 4.81 8.79 -5.61
C GLY A 84 5.66 7.75 -4.89
N ALA A 85 6.92 7.67 -5.28
CA ALA A 85 7.95 6.93 -4.56
C ALA A 85 8.88 7.89 -3.82
N MET A 86 9.45 7.42 -2.70
CA MET A 86 10.54 8.10 -2.00
C MET A 86 11.61 7.06 -1.62
N HIS A 87 12.80 7.52 -1.31
CA HIS A 87 13.89 6.67 -0.82
C HIS A 87 14.51 7.31 0.43
N PRO A 88 14.85 6.54 1.48
CA PRO A 88 15.43 7.09 2.72
C PRO A 88 16.74 7.86 2.50
N ASP A 89 17.51 7.50 1.47
CA ASP A 89 18.77 8.16 1.11
C ASP A 89 18.60 9.27 0.04
N HIS A 90 17.37 9.76 -0.19
CA HIS A 90 17.17 10.86 -1.13
C HIS A 90 17.83 12.13 -0.58
N PRO A 91 18.64 12.86 -1.40
CA PRO A 91 19.46 13.99 -0.88
C PRO A 91 18.63 15.18 -0.39
N ASP A 92 17.43 15.38 -0.94
CA ASP A 92 16.51 16.44 -0.54
C ASP A 92 15.06 15.91 -0.56
N PRO A 93 14.64 15.14 0.46
CA PRO A 93 13.30 14.58 0.49
C PRO A 93 12.21 15.64 0.63
N ALA A 94 12.48 16.75 1.29
CA ALA A 94 11.50 17.82 1.49
C ALA A 94 11.14 18.51 0.18
N ALA A 95 12.13 18.84 -0.66
CA ALA A 95 11.90 19.41 -1.98
C ALA A 95 11.17 18.43 -2.91
N GLU A 96 11.53 17.14 -2.88
CA GLU A 96 10.86 16.14 -3.73
C GLU A 96 9.40 15.93 -3.30
N ILE A 97 9.10 15.92 -2.00
CA ILE A 97 7.72 15.79 -1.50
C ILE A 97 6.89 17.04 -1.87
N ALA A 98 7.46 18.24 -1.79
CA ALA A 98 6.80 19.44 -2.30
C ALA A 98 6.49 19.31 -3.80
N ARG A 99 7.45 18.83 -4.59
CA ARG A 99 7.26 18.58 -6.03
C ARG A 99 6.17 17.53 -6.30
N LEU A 100 6.08 16.48 -5.49
CA LEU A 100 5.00 15.48 -5.59
C LEU A 100 3.62 16.12 -5.41
N ALA A 101 3.48 17.02 -4.42
CA ALA A 101 2.24 17.75 -4.21
C ALA A 101 1.88 18.62 -5.43
N ASP A 102 2.86 19.34 -6.00
CA ASP A 102 2.68 20.16 -7.21
C ASP A 102 2.31 19.32 -8.44
N LEU A 103 2.81 18.09 -8.55
CA LEU A 103 2.45 17.12 -9.56
C LEU A 103 1.05 16.50 -9.38
N GLY A 104 0.37 16.80 -8.27
CA GLY A 104 -0.96 16.29 -7.95
C GLY A 104 -0.99 14.83 -7.47
N LEU A 105 0.16 14.28 -7.05
CA LEU A 105 0.22 12.98 -6.39
C LEU A 105 -0.26 13.13 -4.94
N ARG A 106 -1.01 12.12 -4.43
CA ARG A 106 -1.70 12.23 -3.14
C ARG A 106 -1.01 11.51 -1.99
N GLY A 107 0.10 10.85 -2.26
CA GLY A 107 0.85 10.11 -1.25
C GLY A 107 2.15 9.55 -1.78
N VAL A 108 2.86 8.87 -0.88
CA VAL A 108 4.16 8.25 -1.12
C VAL A 108 4.12 6.79 -0.68
N LYS A 109 4.70 5.91 -1.47
CA LYS A 109 4.97 4.50 -1.10
C LYS A 109 6.40 4.35 -0.62
N LEU A 110 6.55 3.63 0.49
CA LEU A 110 7.83 3.14 1.02
C LEU A 110 7.79 1.63 1.25
N HIS A 111 8.92 0.98 1.07
CA HIS A 111 9.09 -0.46 1.28
C HIS A 111 10.36 -0.73 2.10
N PRO A 112 10.26 -0.77 3.43
CA PRO A 112 11.42 -0.83 4.32
C PRO A 112 12.41 -1.95 3.99
N GLU A 113 11.92 -3.16 3.68
CA GLU A 113 12.74 -4.33 3.40
C GLU A 113 13.56 -4.15 2.12
N PHE A 114 12.93 -3.76 1.00
CA PHE A 114 13.62 -3.52 -0.27
C PHE A 114 14.53 -2.27 -0.24
N GLN A 115 14.17 -1.27 0.55
CA GLN A 115 14.93 -0.01 0.69
C GLN A 115 15.93 -0.03 1.86
N ARG A 116 15.95 -1.11 2.67
CA ARG A 116 16.89 -1.38 3.77
C ARG A 116 16.95 -0.26 4.81
N PHE A 117 15.80 0.08 5.36
CA PHE A 117 15.70 1.05 6.46
C PHE A 117 14.63 0.63 7.46
N ARG A 118 14.69 1.21 8.66
CA ARG A 118 13.61 1.09 9.63
C ARG A 118 12.76 2.36 9.62
N PRO A 119 11.43 2.25 9.61
CA PRO A 119 10.55 3.41 9.63
C PRO A 119 10.78 4.38 10.81
N ASP A 120 11.24 3.90 11.95
CA ASP A 120 11.51 4.71 13.14
C ASP A 120 12.94 5.30 13.22
N GLU A 121 13.72 5.27 12.13
CA GLU A 121 15.03 5.91 12.08
C GLU A 121 14.93 7.44 11.99
N ASP A 122 15.79 8.16 12.70
CA ASP A 122 15.82 9.64 12.72
C ASP A 122 15.95 10.26 11.32
N ARG A 123 16.63 9.59 10.39
CA ARG A 123 16.79 10.08 9.02
C ARG A 123 15.47 10.14 8.23
N MET A 124 14.40 9.51 8.72
CA MET A 124 13.08 9.58 8.11
C MET A 124 12.28 10.84 8.51
N ALA A 125 12.69 11.55 9.56
CA ALA A 125 12.01 12.74 10.02
C ALA A 125 11.74 13.79 8.92
N PRO A 126 12.70 14.16 8.05
CA PRO A 126 12.45 15.12 6.97
C PRO A 126 11.37 14.66 5.97
N VAL A 127 11.25 13.34 5.75
CA VAL A 127 10.19 12.75 4.90
C VAL A 127 8.84 12.93 5.56
N TYR A 128 8.70 12.54 6.83
CA TYR A 128 7.42 12.59 7.56
C TYR A 128 6.93 14.02 7.77
N GLU A 129 7.82 14.92 8.20
CA GLU A 129 7.50 16.34 8.37
C GLU A 129 7.05 17.00 7.06
N ALA A 130 7.68 16.65 5.94
CA ALA A 130 7.29 17.16 4.64
C ALA A 130 5.93 16.60 4.19
N LEU A 131 5.66 15.31 4.41
CA LEU A 131 4.36 14.70 4.12
C LEU A 131 3.23 15.36 4.92
N VAL A 132 3.42 15.57 6.22
CA VAL A 132 2.47 16.29 7.08
C VAL A 132 2.25 17.71 6.54
N ARG A 133 3.32 18.46 6.26
CA ARG A 133 3.25 19.85 5.77
C ARG A 133 2.46 20.00 4.48
N HIS A 134 2.58 19.03 3.57
CA HIS A 134 1.91 19.04 2.27
C HIS A 134 0.60 18.24 2.24
N GLY A 135 0.17 17.66 3.37
CA GLY A 135 -1.06 16.87 3.47
C GLY A 135 -1.04 15.60 2.61
N LEU A 136 0.15 15.03 2.35
CA LEU A 136 0.28 13.81 1.58
C LEU A 136 0.20 12.57 2.46
N ALA A 137 -0.42 11.51 1.95
CA ALA A 137 -0.50 10.23 2.65
C ALA A 137 0.80 9.41 2.51
N LEU A 138 1.01 8.52 3.45
CA LEU A 138 2.12 7.56 3.41
C LEU A 138 1.60 6.14 3.40
N PHE A 139 2.05 5.33 2.45
CA PHE A 139 1.73 3.92 2.35
C PHE A 139 3.00 3.08 2.53
N PHE A 140 3.03 2.25 3.56
CA PHE A 140 4.14 1.32 3.82
C PHE A 140 3.81 -0.12 3.41
N HIS A 141 4.80 -0.85 2.91
CA HIS A 141 4.84 -2.29 3.17
C HIS A 141 5.03 -2.53 4.67
N ALA A 142 4.39 -3.55 5.24
CA ALA A 142 4.41 -3.79 6.67
C ALA A 142 4.58 -5.28 7.01
N GLY A 143 5.48 -5.56 7.95
CA GLY A 143 5.79 -6.91 8.41
C GLY A 143 6.91 -7.60 7.65
N ALA A 144 6.91 -8.92 7.64
CA ALA A 144 7.86 -9.71 6.87
C ALA A 144 7.66 -9.54 5.36
N ASP A 145 8.66 -9.91 4.58
CA ASP A 145 8.58 -9.95 3.12
C ASP A 145 9.03 -11.32 2.62
N ILE A 146 8.38 -11.85 1.59
CA ILE A 146 8.68 -13.19 1.08
C ILE A 146 10.04 -13.29 0.39
N ALA A 147 10.55 -12.17 -0.12
CA ALA A 147 11.84 -12.11 -0.82
C ALA A 147 13.03 -11.70 0.08
N ILE A 148 12.76 -11.27 1.32
CA ILE A 148 13.76 -10.69 2.23
C ILE A 148 13.66 -11.31 3.62
N ASP A 149 14.72 -11.91 4.11
CA ASP A 149 14.75 -12.63 5.40
C ASP A 149 14.73 -11.70 6.64
N THR A 150 14.95 -10.40 6.46
CA THR A 150 14.98 -9.44 7.57
C THR A 150 13.66 -8.69 7.68
N VAL A 151 13.20 -8.46 8.92
CA VAL A 151 12.00 -7.65 9.19
C VAL A 151 12.41 -6.32 9.80
N SER A 152 12.25 -5.25 9.05
CA SER A 152 12.55 -3.87 9.46
C SER A 152 11.29 -3.07 9.84
N SER A 153 10.13 -3.56 9.44
CA SER A 153 8.84 -2.88 9.50
C SER A 153 7.81 -3.66 10.33
N SER A 154 8.19 -4.08 11.55
CA SER A 154 7.26 -4.75 12.47
C SER A 154 6.16 -3.80 12.98
N PRO A 155 5.02 -4.32 13.45
CA PRO A 155 3.95 -3.50 14.05
C PRO A 155 4.42 -2.56 15.15
N ALA A 156 5.34 -3.01 16.03
CA ALA A 156 5.90 -2.16 17.08
C ALA A 156 6.75 -1.00 16.54
N VAL A 157 7.41 -1.16 15.40
CA VAL A 157 8.11 -0.06 14.72
C VAL A 157 7.12 1.00 14.26
N PHE A 158 6.03 0.59 13.62
CA PHE A 158 4.98 1.53 13.19
C PHE A 158 4.26 2.21 14.35
N ALA A 159 4.03 1.50 15.46
CA ALA A 159 3.46 2.10 16.65
C ALA A 159 4.30 3.31 17.13
N ARG A 160 5.64 3.20 17.11
CA ARG A 160 6.54 4.32 17.46
C ARG A 160 6.48 5.47 16.45
N VAL A 161 6.37 5.17 15.16
CA VAL A 161 6.19 6.21 14.13
C VAL A 161 4.89 6.97 14.34
N LEU A 162 3.78 6.27 14.60
CA LEU A 162 2.48 6.89 14.86
C LEU A 162 2.49 7.73 16.13
N ASP A 163 3.21 7.29 17.18
CA ASP A 163 3.36 8.07 18.41
C ASP A 163 4.18 9.35 18.19
N ALA A 164 5.22 9.27 17.36
CA ALA A 164 6.10 10.42 17.06
C ALA A 164 5.48 11.42 16.06
N TYR A 165 4.63 10.94 15.16
CA TYR A 165 4.03 11.76 14.08
C TYR A 165 2.50 11.55 14.02
N PRO A 166 1.74 12.03 15.00
CA PRO A 166 0.29 11.78 15.11
C PRO A 166 -0.52 12.42 13.95
N ASP A 167 0.02 13.43 13.28
CA ASP A 167 -0.63 14.10 12.14
C ASP A 167 -0.30 13.43 10.79
N LEU A 168 0.56 12.40 10.79
CA LEU A 168 0.94 11.69 9.59
C LEU A 168 -0.15 10.69 9.18
N ARG A 169 -0.74 10.87 8.01
CA ARG A 169 -1.72 9.92 7.46
C ARG A 169 -1.02 8.68 6.92
N VAL A 170 -1.15 7.57 7.62
CA VAL A 170 -0.44 6.32 7.30
C VAL A 170 -1.42 5.22 6.89
N ALA A 171 -1.06 4.49 5.84
CA ALA A 171 -1.61 3.18 5.52
C ALA A 171 -0.52 2.12 5.61
N LEU A 172 -0.85 0.98 6.17
CA LEU A 172 0.04 -0.17 6.33
C LEU A 172 -0.52 -1.36 5.53
N ALA A 173 0.27 -1.88 4.60
CA ALA A 173 -0.08 -3.06 3.82
C ALA A 173 -0.26 -4.31 4.69
N HIS A 174 -0.93 -5.31 4.15
CA HIS A 174 -1.01 -6.65 4.70
C HIS A 174 -1.59 -6.69 6.12
N MET A 175 -2.65 -5.91 6.35
CA MET A 175 -3.27 -5.73 7.67
C MET A 175 -2.28 -5.30 8.76
N GLY A 176 -1.31 -4.43 8.39
CA GLY A 176 -0.39 -3.78 9.32
C GLY A 176 0.85 -4.58 9.69
N GLY A 177 1.02 -5.81 9.19
CA GLY A 177 2.20 -6.63 9.51
C GLY A 177 2.11 -8.05 8.99
N TRP A 178 2.54 -8.30 7.73
CA TRP A 178 2.52 -9.64 7.16
C TRP A 178 3.24 -10.64 8.05
N GLN A 179 2.56 -11.76 8.36
CA GLN A 179 3.00 -12.80 9.31
C GLN A 179 3.22 -12.35 10.76
N GLN A 180 2.76 -11.14 11.16
CA GLN A 180 2.89 -10.59 12.51
C GLN A 180 1.55 -10.09 13.09
N TRP A 181 0.44 -10.68 12.68
CA TRP A 181 -0.91 -10.20 13.02
C TRP A 181 -1.27 -10.27 14.49
N ASP A 182 -0.61 -11.13 15.30
CA ASP A 182 -0.76 -11.13 16.76
C ASP A 182 -0.18 -9.83 17.35
N GLU A 183 1.00 -9.41 16.90
CA GLU A 183 1.59 -8.12 17.31
C GLU A 183 0.75 -6.93 16.80
N VAL A 184 0.14 -7.03 15.60
CA VAL A 184 -0.82 -6.01 15.12
C VAL A 184 -1.97 -5.84 16.11
N LEU A 185 -2.57 -6.92 16.60
CA LEU A 185 -3.63 -6.86 17.61
C LEU A 185 -3.17 -6.20 18.91
N GLU A 186 -1.94 -6.47 19.33
CA GLU A 186 -1.40 -5.95 20.58
C GLU A 186 -1.08 -4.46 20.52
N VAL A 187 -0.52 -3.96 19.39
CA VAL A 187 0.09 -2.62 19.37
C VAL A 187 -0.52 -1.65 18.34
N LEU A 188 -1.25 -2.14 17.33
CA LEU A 188 -1.85 -1.30 16.28
C LEU A 188 -3.39 -1.28 16.30
N ALA A 189 -4.05 -2.30 16.87
CA ALA A 189 -5.50 -2.35 16.87
C ALA A 189 -6.12 -1.10 17.53
N GLY A 190 -7.10 -0.49 16.84
CA GLY A 190 -7.79 0.71 17.30
C GLY A 190 -7.04 2.03 17.15
N ARG A 191 -5.77 2.02 16.69
CA ARG A 191 -5.02 3.25 16.40
C ARG A 191 -5.51 3.94 15.13
N ASP A 192 -5.20 5.22 14.99
CA ASP A 192 -5.51 6.00 13.80
C ASP A 192 -4.48 5.72 12.68
N VAL A 193 -4.67 4.60 12.02
CA VAL A 193 -3.87 4.11 10.89
C VAL A 193 -4.77 3.27 10.00
N LEU A 194 -4.62 3.39 8.68
CA LEU A 194 -5.37 2.56 7.74
C LEU A 194 -4.65 1.23 7.54
N LEU A 195 -5.32 0.10 7.77
CA LEU A 195 -4.79 -1.23 7.46
C LEU A 195 -5.32 -1.70 6.11
N GLU A 196 -4.45 -2.15 5.22
CA GLU A 196 -4.82 -2.60 3.89
C GLU A 196 -4.75 -4.14 3.80
N THR A 197 -5.70 -4.75 3.09
CA THR A 197 -6.06 -6.18 3.25
C THR A 197 -5.23 -7.18 2.45
N SER A 198 -4.40 -6.75 1.49
CA SER A 198 -3.72 -7.65 0.56
C SER A 198 -2.88 -8.72 1.26
N PHE A 199 -2.75 -9.88 0.63
CA PHE A 199 -1.93 -11.01 1.12
C PHE A 199 -2.20 -11.43 2.57
N THR A 200 -3.38 -11.15 3.12
CA THR A 200 -3.68 -11.49 4.53
C THR A 200 -4.66 -12.63 4.66
N LEU A 201 -5.83 -12.49 4.01
CA LEU A 201 -6.95 -13.40 4.20
C LEU A 201 -6.62 -14.87 3.85
N GLY A 202 -5.82 -15.07 2.80
CA GLY A 202 -5.37 -16.40 2.39
C GLY A 202 -4.39 -17.09 3.36
N PHE A 203 -3.84 -16.34 4.32
CA PHE A 203 -2.85 -16.86 5.29
C PHE A 203 -3.41 -17.08 6.68
N ILE A 204 -4.33 -16.22 7.15
CA ILE A 204 -4.86 -16.29 8.52
C ILE A 204 -6.26 -16.87 8.60
N GLY A 205 -6.94 -17.04 7.47
CA GLY A 205 -8.30 -17.51 7.41
C GLY A 205 -9.36 -16.47 7.78
N ALA A 206 -10.62 -16.77 7.46
CA ALA A 206 -11.73 -15.83 7.57
C ALA A 206 -12.00 -15.34 9.00
N ASP A 207 -12.05 -16.26 9.97
CA ASP A 207 -12.40 -15.92 11.36
C ASP A 207 -11.36 -14.98 11.98
N ARG A 208 -10.09 -15.26 11.80
CA ARG A 208 -9.00 -14.42 12.33
C ARG A 208 -8.93 -13.07 11.63
N PHE A 209 -9.21 -13.03 10.33
CA PHE A 209 -9.29 -11.78 9.59
C PHE A 209 -10.44 -10.89 10.11
N VAL A 210 -11.63 -11.46 10.32
CA VAL A 210 -12.78 -10.74 10.87
C VAL A 210 -12.52 -10.25 12.31
N GLU A 211 -11.83 -11.05 13.12
CA GLU A 211 -11.37 -10.64 14.45
C GLU A 211 -10.48 -9.38 14.37
N LEU A 212 -9.48 -9.38 13.47
CA LEU A 212 -8.61 -8.22 13.23
C LEU A 212 -9.39 -6.98 12.80
N VAL A 213 -10.32 -7.13 11.85
CA VAL A 213 -11.19 -6.05 11.40
C VAL A 213 -12.01 -5.48 12.54
N ARG A 214 -12.61 -6.34 13.38
CA ARG A 214 -13.42 -5.92 14.53
C ARG A 214 -12.59 -5.22 15.61
N ALA A 215 -11.39 -5.75 15.89
CA ALA A 215 -10.48 -5.17 16.89
C ALA A 215 -9.91 -3.81 16.47
N HIS A 216 -9.62 -3.65 15.18
CA HIS A 216 -9.06 -2.39 14.65
C HIS A 216 -10.14 -1.34 14.37
N GLY A 217 -11.33 -1.77 13.93
CA GLY A 217 -12.43 -0.94 13.46
C GLY A 217 -12.52 -0.94 11.94
N ALA A 218 -13.64 -1.41 11.40
CA ALA A 218 -13.86 -1.55 9.96
C ALA A 218 -13.70 -0.23 9.18
N GLU A 219 -13.92 0.91 9.85
CA GLU A 219 -13.76 2.25 9.28
C GLU A 219 -12.29 2.65 9.03
N ARG A 220 -11.33 1.85 9.50
CA ARG A 220 -9.87 2.03 9.33
C ARG A 220 -9.22 0.85 8.58
N VAL A 221 -10.01 0.09 7.83
CA VAL A 221 -9.51 -0.98 6.96
C VAL A 221 -9.87 -0.66 5.51
N ALA A 222 -8.96 -0.91 4.56
CA ALA A 222 -9.21 -0.70 3.13
C ALA A 222 -8.81 -1.93 2.31
N PHE A 223 -9.59 -2.19 1.28
CA PHE A 223 -9.30 -3.28 0.34
C PHE A 223 -8.07 -2.97 -0.53
N GLY A 224 -7.24 -3.98 -0.75
CA GLY A 224 -6.18 -4.02 -1.73
C GLY A 224 -5.84 -5.45 -2.12
N SER A 225 -5.27 -5.61 -3.30
CA SER A 225 -4.93 -6.93 -3.85
C SER A 225 -3.44 -7.24 -3.89
N ASP A 226 -2.59 -6.21 -3.93
CA ASP A 226 -1.16 -6.31 -4.25
C ASP A 226 -0.90 -6.89 -5.66
N GLY A 227 -1.88 -6.69 -6.57
CA GLY A 227 -1.71 -7.08 -7.97
C GLY A 227 -0.51 -6.39 -8.63
N PRO A 228 0.23 -7.08 -9.50
CA PRO A 228 -0.06 -8.35 -10.15
C PRO A 228 0.33 -9.61 -9.36
N PHE A 229 0.94 -9.51 -8.18
CA PHE A 229 1.39 -10.68 -7.39
C PHE A 229 0.25 -11.31 -6.59
N GLY A 230 -0.67 -10.48 -6.08
CA GLY A 230 -1.92 -10.92 -5.49
C GLY A 230 -3.00 -11.19 -6.53
N ASP A 231 -3.84 -12.20 -6.27
CA ASP A 231 -4.97 -12.57 -7.12
C ASP A 231 -6.21 -11.79 -6.70
N VAL A 232 -6.45 -10.64 -7.36
CA VAL A 232 -7.60 -9.77 -7.08
C VAL A 232 -8.94 -10.51 -7.20
N VAL A 233 -9.08 -11.48 -8.10
CA VAL A 233 -10.32 -12.28 -8.25
C VAL A 233 -10.56 -13.13 -7.00
N ARG A 234 -9.50 -13.79 -6.53
CA ARG A 234 -9.55 -14.56 -5.29
C ARG A 234 -9.82 -13.67 -4.09
N GLU A 235 -9.12 -12.55 -3.96
CA GLU A 235 -9.29 -11.60 -2.84
C GLU A 235 -10.73 -11.07 -2.80
N LEU A 236 -11.29 -10.61 -3.91
CA LEU A 236 -12.67 -10.14 -3.99
C LEU A 236 -13.68 -11.22 -3.60
N ARG A 237 -13.51 -12.44 -4.14
CA ARG A 237 -14.40 -13.57 -3.83
C ARG A 237 -14.33 -13.95 -2.37
N THR A 238 -13.13 -14.06 -1.80
CA THR A 238 -12.92 -14.49 -0.42
C THR A 238 -13.42 -13.42 0.54
N PHE A 239 -13.13 -12.15 0.27
CA PHE A 239 -13.65 -11.02 1.02
C PHE A 239 -15.18 -10.97 0.97
N GLY A 240 -15.78 -11.22 -0.19
CA GLY A 240 -17.24 -11.29 -0.37
C GLY A 240 -17.93 -12.34 0.50
N ALA A 241 -17.23 -13.38 0.93
CA ALA A 241 -17.76 -14.47 1.76
C ALA A 241 -17.55 -14.25 3.28
N LEU A 242 -16.90 -13.16 3.70
CA LEU A 242 -16.65 -12.87 5.12
C LEU A 242 -17.94 -12.53 5.88
N ASP A 243 -17.98 -12.86 7.18
CA ASP A 243 -19.02 -12.46 8.11
C ASP A 243 -18.82 -10.99 8.55
N LEU A 244 -19.11 -10.08 7.63
CA LEU A 244 -19.11 -8.63 7.84
C LEU A 244 -20.49 -8.06 7.46
N ASP A 245 -20.99 -7.09 8.23
CA ASP A 245 -22.19 -6.37 7.84
C ASP A 245 -21.98 -5.53 6.55
N GLU A 246 -23.08 -5.08 5.97
CA GLU A 246 -23.04 -4.35 4.69
C GLU A 246 -22.32 -3.01 4.81
N ASP A 247 -22.43 -2.31 5.94
CA ASP A 247 -21.79 -1.01 6.17
C ASP A 247 -20.26 -1.18 6.30
N ALA A 248 -19.81 -2.16 7.08
CA ALA A 248 -18.39 -2.51 7.19
C ALA A 248 -17.81 -2.92 5.83
N ARG A 249 -18.55 -3.75 5.08
CA ARG A 249 -18.14 -4.17 3.74
C ARG A 249 -18.02 -2.98 2.78
N ALA A 250 -19.00 -2.09 2.74
CA ALA A 250 -18.98 -0.90 1.89
C ALA A 250 -17.86 0.07 2.29
N ALA A 251 -17.62 0.23 3.60
CA ALA A 251 -16.53 1.04 4.13
C ALA A 251 -15.17 0.51 3.66
N ILE A 252 -14.90 -0.79 3.83
CA ILE A 252 -13.62 -1.43 3.48
C ILE A 252 -13.40 -1.42 1.96
N MET A 253 -14.43 -1.76 1.17
CA MET A 253 -14.29 -1.90 -0.27
C MET A 253 -14.16 -0.55 -0.99
N TRP A 254 -14.69 0.52 -0.41
CA TRP A 254 -14.70 1.83 -1.07
C TRP A 254 -14.46 3.00 -0.11
N GLY A 255 -15.30 3.19 0.89
CA GLY A 255 -15.43 4.46 1.63
C GLY A 255 -14.14 4.88 2.33
N ASN A 256 -13.39 3.93 2.90
CA ASN A 256 -12.17 4.22 3.66
C ASN A 256 -11.02 4.63 2.74
N ALA A 257 -10.84 3.92 1.63
CA ALA A 257 -9.85 4.28 0.63
C ALA A 257 -10.15 5.64 0.00
N GLU A 258 -11.44 5.94 -0.29
CA GLU A 258 -11.83 7.25 -0.84
C GLU A 258 -11.50 8.40 0.13
N ARG A 259 -11.83 8.26 1.43
CA ARG A 259 -11.44 9.24 2.47
C ARG A 259 -9.93 9.39 2.58
N PHE A 260 -9.20 8.28 2.61
CA PHE A 260 -7.74 8.29 2.71
C PHE A 260 -7.08 9.02 1.54
N LEU A 261 -7.62 8.91 0.32
CA LEU A 261 -7.11 9.56 -0.88
C LEU A 261 -7.53 11.03 -1.00
N ALA A 262 -8.64 11.42 -0.36
CA ALA A 262 -9.13 12.80 -0.42
C ALA A 262 -8.29 13.77 0.44
N GLY A 263 -7.81 13.33 1.57
CA GLY A 263 -7.01 14.11 2.51
C GLY A 263 -7.76 14.53 3.73
#